data_6a598996fcd2a961f033a019c0b2ce2e
#
_entry.id   6a598996fcd2a961f033a019c0b2ce2e
#
_cell.length_a   1.000
_cell.length_b   1.000
_cell.length_c   1.000
_cell.angle_alpha   90.00
_cell.angle_beta   90.00
_cell.angle_gamma   90.00
#
_symmetry.space_group_name_H-M   'P 1'
#
loop_
_entity.id
_entity.type
_entity.pdbx_description
1 polymer ?
#
loop_
_entity_poly.entity_id
_entity_poly.type
_entity_poly.pdbx_seq_one_letter_code
_entity_poly.pdbx_strand_id
1 'polypeptide(L)'
;MATNWLSNRARKQALYAHLNGATIKVLLLTSDYMPNKDHVFASELSGELTCTGYERKTLASVVISQDDTLDVGKLAATAPVWAALGPASGGPETAYAVFIKWDTDDEHSEIISVKDCVLQTNSGQFTLNPNATYAAYLWIS
;
A
#
# COMPACT_ATOMS: atom_id res chain seq x y z
N MET A 1 -15.17 -27.51 -21.07
CA MET A 1 -15.17 -26.75 -19.82
C MET A 1 -15.00 -25.28 -20.11
N ALA A 2 -15.85 -24.44 -19.52
CA ALA A 2 -15.71 -23.00 -19.69
C ALA A 2 -14.60 -22.47 -18.78
N THR A 3 -13.76 -21.60 -19.32
CA THR A 3 -12.72 -20.89 -18.56
C THR A 3 -13.11 -19.43 -18.45
N ASN A 4 -13.16 -18.93 -17.21
CA ASN A 4 -13.43 -17.54 -16.96
C ASN A 4 -12.14 -16.79 -16.76
N TRP A 5 -11.96 -15.69 -17.47
CA TRP A 5 -10.81 -14.82 -17.31
C TRP A 5 -11.22 -13.36 -17.60
N LEU A 6 -10.47 -12.44 -16.99
CA LEU A 6 -10.60 -11.02 -17.28
C LEU A 6 -9.53 -10.63 -18.30
N SER A 7 -9.91 -9.85 -19.30
CA SER A 7 -8.93 -9.26 -20.21
C SER A 7 -8.01 -8.30 -19.42
N ASN A 8 -6.82 -8.05 -19.96
CA ASN A 8 -5.88 -7.13 -19.30
C ASN A 8 -6.46 -5.71 -19.23
N ARG A 9 -7.24 -5.33 -20.23
CA ARG A 9 -7.95 -4.06 -20.19
C ARG A 9 -8.98 -4.02 -19.06
N ALA A 10 -9.74 -5.09 -18.86
CA ALA A 10 -10.71 -5.15 -17.77
C ALA A 10 -10.05 -5.09 -16.40
N ARG A 11 -8.88 -5.74 -16.24
CA ARG A 11 -8.08 -5.68 -15.02
C ARG A 11 -7.59 -4.25 -14.75
N LYS A 12 -7.08 -3.57 -15.77
CA LYS A 12 -6.70 -2.17 -15.68
C LYS A 12 -7.89 -1.29 -15.31
N GLN A 13 -9.03 -1.48 -15.95
CA GLN A 13 -10.22 -0.65 -15.74
C GLN A 13 -10.80 -0.83 -14.32
N ALA A 14 -10.65 -2.01 -13.73
CA ALA A 14 -11.08 -2.24 -12.36
C ALA A 14 -10.29 -1.36 -11.38
N LEU A 15 -8.97 -1.26 -11.55
CA LEU A 15 -8.14 -0.33 -10.76
C LEU A 15 -8.45 1.14 -11.12
N TYR A 16 -8.55 1.44 -12.39
CA TYR A 16 -8.77 2.79 -12.88
C TYR A 16 -10.08 3.38 -12.36
N ALA A 17 -11.16 2.62 -12.45
CA ALA A 17 -12.48 3.08 -12.03
C ALA A 17 -12.50 3.40 -10.52
N HIS A 18 -11.76 2.65 -9.72
CA HIS A 18 -11.75 2.83 -8.26
C HIS A 18 -10.72 3.86 -7.79
N LEU A 19 -9.57 3.93 -8.43
CA LEU A 19 -8.40 4.64 -7.89
C LEU A 19 -7.92 5.81 -8.76
N ASN A 20 -8.50 6.04 -9.94
CA ASN A 20 -8.07 7.15 -10.78
C ASN A 20 -8.37 8.48 -10.09
N GLY A 21 -7.35 9.33 -9.96
CA GLY A 21 -7.47 10.62 -9.29
C GLY A 21 -7.58 10.54 -7.76
N ALA A 22 -7.55 9.34 -7.18
CA ALA A 22 -7.64 9.18 -5.73
C ALA A 22 -6.33 9.59 -5.05
N THR A 23 -6.45 10.10 -3.83
CA THR A 23 -5.30 10.27 -2.94
C THR A 23 -5.07 8.96 -2.21
N ILE A 24 -3.93 8.31 -2.45
CA ILE A 24 -3.58 7.04 -1.83
C ILE A 24 -2.49 7.30 -0.80
N LYS A 25 -2.75 6.91 0.45
CA LYS A 25 -1.77 7.04 1.54
C LYS A 25 -1.28 5.67 1.97
N VAL A 26 -0.02 5.65 2.43
CA VAL A 26 0.65 4.45 2.94
C VAL A 26 0.87 4.60 4.43
N LEU A 27 0.47 3.59 5.19
CA LEU A 27 0.65 3.49 6.63
C LEU A 27 1.57 2.30 6.93
N LEU A 28 2.36 2.43 7.99
CA LEU A 28 3.16 1.32 8.52
C LEU A 28 2.57 0.89 9.86
N LEU A 29 2.31 -0.40 10.00
CA LEU A 29 1.71 -0.98 11.21
C LEU A 29 2.65 -2.01 11.82
N THR A 30 2.56 -2.16 13.15
CA THR A 30 3.23 -3.22 13.89
C THR A 30 2.40 -4.51 13.84
N SER A 31 2.94 -5.59 14.46
CA SER A 31 2.21 -6.86 14.58
C SER A 31 0.99 -6.81 15.51
N ASP A 32 0.74 -5.67 16.15
CA ASP A 32 -0.49 -5.47 16.92
C ASP A 32 -1.74 -5.51 16.06
N TYR A 33 -1.59 -5.17 14.77
CA TYR A 33 -2.69 -5.32 13.82
C TYR A 33 -2.85 -6.79 13.42
N MET A 34 -4.07 -7.29 13.48
CA MET A 34 -4.40 -8.62 12.95
C MET A 34 -5.15 -8.43 11.63
N PRO A 35 -4.52 -8.77 10.49
CA PRO A 35 -5.16 -8.61 9.18
C PRO A 35 -6.50 -9.33 9.09
N ASN A 36 -7.50 -8.62 8.61
CA ASN A 36 -8.85 -9.14 8.43
C ASN A 36 -9.42 -8.56 7.15
N LYS A 37 -9.75 -9.42 6.19
CA LYS A 37 -10.27 -9.01 4.89
C LYS A 37 -11.65 -8.34 4.98
N ASP A 38 -12.34 -8.51 6.11
CA ASP A 38 -13.63 -7.87 6.34
C ASP A 38 -13.50 -6.42 6.81
N HIS A 39 -12.29 -5.99 7.20
CA HIS A 39 -12.03 -4.58 7.50
C HIS A 39 -12.16 -3.74 6.23
N VAL A 40 -12.89 -2.64 6.31
CA VAL A 40 -13.19 -1.76 5.17
C VAL A 40 -12.50 -0.41 5.30
N PHE A 41 -12.50 0.20 6.48
CA PHE A 41 -12.00 1.55 6.69
C PHE A 41 -10.74 1.59 7.55
N ALA A 42 -9.93 2.63 7.33
CA ALA A 42 -8.69 2.83 8.06
C ALA A 42 -8.88 2.91 9.58
N SER A 43 -10.05 3.32 10.05
CA SER A 43 -10.37 3.35 11.49
C SER A 43 -10.36 1.97 12.14
N GLU A 44 -10.43 0.90 11.36
CA GLU A 44 -10.37 -0.48 11.87
C GLU A 44 -8.94 -1.00 12.01
N LEU A 45 -7.95 -0.23 11.53
CA LEU A 45 -6.54 -0.57 11.67
C LEU A 45 -6.03 -0.24 13.07
N SER A 46 -5.03 -0.99 13.53
CA SER A 46 -4.38 -0.76 14.82
C SER A 46 -2.87 -0.89 14.68
N GLY A 47 -2.12 -0.44 15.69
CA GLY A 47 -0.68 -0.58 15.70
C GLY A 47 0.08 0.30 14.74
N GLU A 48 -0.51 1.40 14.28
CA GLU A 48 0.22 2.35 13.44
C GLU A 48 1.43 2.91 14.18
N LEU A 49 2.58 3.03 13.49
CA LEU A 49 3.79 3.55 14.10
C LEU A 49 3.56 4.96 14.66
N THR A 50 4.17 5.23 15.81
CA THR A 50 4.18 6.56 16.43
C THR A 50 5.59 7.05 16.71
N CYS A 51 6.60 6.33 16.20
CA CYS A 51 8.00 6.66 16.47
C CYS A 51 8.45 7.90 15.69
N THR A 52 9.60 8.43 16.12
CA THR A 52 10.22 9.58 15.48
C THR A 52 10.44 9.35 13.99
N GLY A 53 10.14 10.34 13.19
CA GLY A 53 10.33 10.28 11.73
C GLY A 53 9.23 9.55 10.97
N TYR A 54 8.25 8.98 11.67
CA TYR A 54 7.11 8.36 10.99
C TYR A 54 6.04 9.40 10.68
N GLU A 55 5.56 9.31 9.46
CA GLU A 55 4.32 9.95 8.99
C GLU A 55 3.72 9.11 7.88
N ARG A 56 2.44 9.22 7.65
CA ARG A 56 1.82 8.61 6.47
C ARG A 56 2.35 9.26 5.21
N LYS A 57 2.63 8.46 4.20
CA LYS A 57 3.11 8.96 2.90
C LYS A 57 2.00 8.90 1.88
N THR A 58 1.88 9.97 1.09
CA THR A 58 0.97 9.99 -0.05
C THR A 58 1.73 9.52 -1.28
N LEU A 59 1.17 8.56 -2.01
CA LEU A 59 1.77 8.10 -3.26
C LEU A 59 1.76 9.23 -4.30
N ALA A 60 2.90 9.44 -4.93
CA ALA A 60 3.08 10.43 -5.98
C ALA A 60 3.27 9.77 -7.33
N SER A 61 2.93 10.49 -8.41
CA SER A 61 3.10 10.02 -9.79
C SER A 61 2.44 8.67 -10.04
N VAL A 62 1.20 8.52 -9.58
CA VAL A 62 0.45 7.27 -9.73
C VAL A 62 0.11 7.03 -11.19
N VAL A 63 0.43 5.83 -11.68
CA VAL A 63 0.13 5.39 -13.05
C VAL A 63 -0.61 4.06 -12.99
N ILE A 64 -1.79 4.01 -13.59
CA ILE A 64 -2.57 2.78 -13.73
C ILE A 64 -2.46 2.34 -15.18
N SER A 65 -1.98 1.10 -15.39
CA SER A 65 -1.70 0.56 -16.71
C SER A 65 -2.04 -0.92 -16.79
N GLN A 66 -1.95 -1.48 -17.97
CA GLN A 66 -2.00 -2.92 -18.18
C GLN A 66 -0.64 -3.43 -18.64
N ASP A 67 -0.33 -4.66 -18.28
CA ASP A 67 0.88 -5.35 -18.70
C ASP A 67 0.46 -6.64 -19.41
N ASP A 68 0.60 -6.64 -20.73
CA ASP A 68 0.14 -7.77 -21.55
C ASP A 68 1.11 -8.96 -21.50
N THR A 69 2.33 -8.74 -21.02
CA THR A 69 3.29 -9.83 -20.84
C THR A 69 3.00 -10.61 -19.56
N LEU A 70 2.66 -9.90 -18.49
CA LEU A 70 2.37 -10.50 -17.18
C LEU A 70 0.88 -10.74 -16.96
N ASP A 71 0.03 -10.31 -17.88
CA ASP A 71 -1.42 -10.45 -17.82
C ASP A 71 -2.03 -9.84 -16.55
N VAL A 72 -1.68 -8.58 -16.29
CA VAL A 72 -2.18 -7.85 -15.10
C VAL A 72 -2.62 -6.43 -15.45
N GLY A 73 -3.56 -5.92 -14.68
CA GLY A 73 -3.78 -4.49 -14.48
C GLY A 73 -3.00 -4.06 -13.25
N LYS A 74 -2.28 -2.95 -13.31
CA LYS A 74 -1.38 -2.56 -12.22
C LYS A 74 -1.39 -1.07 -11.93
N LEU A 75 -1.03 -0.73 -10.69
CA LEU A 75 -0.82 0.64 -10.24
C LEU A 75 0.62 0.79 -9.77
N ALA A 76 1.36 1.67 -10.42
CA ALA A 76 2.71 2.04 -10.03
C ALA A 76 2.74 3.49 -9.55
N ALA A 77 3.75 3.83 -8.78
CA ALA A 77 3.96 5.17 -8.24
C ALA A 77 5.41 5.38 -7.85
N THR A 78 5.77 6.62 -7.54
CA THR A 78 7.08 6.91 -6.95
C THR A 78 7.17 6.25 -5.58
N ALA A 79 8.30 5.58 -5.31
CA ALA A 79 8.51 4.88 -4.05
C ALA A 79 8.49 5.86 -2.87
N PRO A 80 7.64 5.65 -1.86
CA PRO A 80 7.65 6.48 -0.66
C PRO A 80 8.92 6.22 0.16
N VAL A 81 9.47 7.28 0.74
CA VAL A 81 10.72 7.27 1.50
C VAL A 81 10.52 7.93 2.86
N TRP A 82 10.91 7.23 3.91
CA TRP A 82 11.06 7.81 5.25
C TRP A 82 12.55 8.05 5.48
N ALA A 83 12.95 9.30 5.61
CA ALA A 83 14.38 9.67 5.64
C ALA A 83 15.11 9.12 6.87
N ALA A 84 14.44 9.13 8.04
CA ALA A 84 15.01 8.62 9.28
C ALA A 84 13.86 8.09 10.14
N LEU A 85 13.70 6.77 10.17
CA LEU A 85 12.54 6.14 10.80
C LEU A 85 12.94 5.49 12.13
N GLY A 86 12.35 5.99 13.22
CA GLY A 86 12.59 5.51 14.57
C GLY A 86 13.83 6.10 15.25
N PRO A 87 14.03 5.82 16.53
CA PRO A 87 15.22 6.24 17.27
C PRO A 87 16.46 5.43 16.89
N ALA A 88 17.65 6.04 17.04
CA ALA A 88 18.92 5.37 16.72
C ALA A 88 19.19 4.14 17.58
N SER A 89 18.64 4.10 18.79
CA SER A 89 18.77 2.96 19.70
C SER A 89 17.89 1.77 19.35
N GLY A 90 17.17 1.84 18.23
CA GLY A 90 16.19 0.85 17.84
C GLY A 90 14.79 1.22 18.32
N GLY A 91 13.84 1.21 17.41
CA GLY A 91 12.43 1.49 17.66
C GLY A 91 11.56 0.27 17.38
N PRO A 92 10.27 0.48 17.18
CA PRO A 92 9.36 -0.63 16.90
C PRO A 92 9.67 -1.30 15.57
N GLU A 93 9.40 -2.60 15.49
CA GLU A 93 9.43 -3.35 14.24
C GLU A 93 8.10 -3.25 13.53
N THR A 94 8.12 -3.00 12.22
CA THR A 94 6.92 -3.05 11.41
C THR A 94 6.55 -4.49 11.07
N ALA A 95 5.28 -4.71 10.77
CA ALA A 95 4.80 -5.98 10.23
C ALA A 95 4.08 -5.79 8.90
N TYR A 96 3.41 -4.65 8.72
CA TYR A 96 2.58 -4.42 7.54
C TYR A 96 2.73 -3.01 6.99
N ALA A 97 2.59 -2.89 5.67
CA ALA A 97 2.33 -1.64 4.98
C ALA A 97 0.91 -1.69 4.44
N VAL A 98 0.13 -0.65 4.71
CA VAL A 98 -1.26 -0.58 4.31
C VAL A 98 -1.48 0.59 3.37
N PHE A 99 -2.19 0.35 2.28
CA PHE A 99 -2.59 1.38 1.33
C PHE A 99 -4.06 1.70 1.54
N ILE A 100 -4.36 2.98 1.71
CA ILE A 100 -5.73 3.45 1.88
C ILE A 100 -6.07 4.51 0.83
N LYS A 101 -7.34 4.53 0.44
CA LYS A 101 -7.90 5.61 -0.38
C LYS A 101 -8.38 6.70 0.56
N TRP A 102 -7.59 7.77 0.69
CA TRP A 102 -7.85 8.82 1.68
C TRP A 102 -9.09 9.63 1.33
N ASP A 103 -9.96 9.81 2.33
CA ASP A 103 -11.15 10.66 2.21
C ASP A 103 -11.48 11.28 3.56
N THR A 104 -11.04 12.51 3.77
CA THR A 104 -11.36 13.35 4.94
C THR A 104 -10.78 12.84 6.27
N ASP A 105 -11.03 11.58 6.65
CA ASP A 105 -10.58 10.98 7.91
C ASP A 105 -10.51 9.46 7.78
N ASP A 106 -10.07 8.79 8.85
CA ASP A 106 -9.90 7.33 8.85
C ASP A 106 -11.23 6.58 8.76
N GLU A 107 -12.31 7.16 9.24
CA GLU A 107 -13.63 6.51 9.20
C GLU A 107 -14.23 6.46 7.80
N HIS A 108 -13.76 7.32 6.90
CA HIS A 108 -14.21 7.41 5.52
C HIS A 108 -13.16 6.93 4.51
N SER A 109 -11.96 6.62 4.96
CA SER A 109 -10.85 6.21 4.09
C SER A 109 -10.82 4.69 3.96
N GLU A 110 -11.02 4.20 2.75
CA GLU A 110 -11.12 2.78 2.46
C GLU A 110 -9.75 2.10 2.44
N ILE A 111 -9.65 0.93 3.06
CA ILE A 111 -8.47 0.08 2.97
C ILE A 111 -8.44 -0.55 1.58
N ILE A 112 -7.32 -0.36 0.86
CA ILE A 112 -7.15 -0.93 -0.47
C ILE A 112 -6.38 -2.24 -0.39
N SER A 113 -5.27 -2.25 0.36
CA SER A 113 -4.35 -3.39 0.40
C SER A 113 -3.56 -3.41 1.70
N VAL A 114 -3.33 -4.61 2.22
CA VAL A 114 -2.44 -4.86 3.35
C VAL A 114 -1.34 -5.79 2.86
N LYS A 115 -0.08 -5.39 3.05
CA LYS A 115 1.10 -6.16 2.59
C LYS A 115 2.02 -6.43 3.76
N ASP A 116 2.67 -7.60 3.74
CA ASP A 116 3.75 -7.87 4.67
C ASP A 116 4.90 -6.89 4.43
N CYS A 117 5.37 -6.27 5.49
CA CYS A 117 6.47 -5.32 5.46
C CYS A 117 7.20 -5.35 6.79
N VAL A 118 8.25 -6.16 6.88
CA VAL A 118 9.02 -6.33 8.12
C VAL A 118 10.26 -5.46 8.06
N LEU A 119 10.38 -4.53 9.02
CA LEU A 119 11.50 -3.62 9.13
C LEU A 119 11.72 -3.27 10.59
N GLN A 120 12.96 -3.39 11.05
CA GLN A 120 13.38 -2.86 12.36
C GLN A 120 13.72 -1.37 12.19
N THR A 121 12.96 -0.49 12.84
CA THR A 121 13.25 0.94 12.78
C THR A 121 14.48 1.26 13.64
N ASN A 122 15.41 2.07 13.12
CA ASN A 122 16.69 2.37 13.80
C ASN A 122 17.28 3.71 13.37
N SER A 123 16.45 4.69 13.03
CA SER A 123 16.78 6.00 12.47
C SER A 123 17.33 5.98 11.04
N GLY A 124 17.40 4.81 10.42
CA GLY A 124 17.82 4.69 9.02
C GLY A 124 16.75 5.10 8.04
N GLN A 125 17.18 5.36 6.81
CA GLN A 125 16.25 5.60 5.70
C GLN A 125 15.53 4.32 5.32
N PHE A 126 14.23 4.41 5.13
CA PHE A 126 13.43 3.32 4.60
C PHE A 126 12.72 3.74 3.32
N THR A 127 12.89 2.96 2.27
CA THR A 127 12.16 3.10 1.00
C THR A 127 11.24 1.90 0.83
N LEU A 128 9.95 2.13 0.67
CA LEU A 128 9.01 1.07 0.36
C LEU A 128 9.03 0.80 -1.15
N ASN A 129 9.73 -0.28 -1.54
CA ASN A 129 9.86 -0.63 -2.95
C ASN A 129 8.61 -1.32 -3.48
N PRO A 130 8.28 -1.13 -4.78
CA PRO A 130 7.21 -1.89 -5.41
C PRO A 130 7.56 -3.37 -5.53
N ASN A 131 6.56 -4.19 -5.82
CA ASN A 131 6.78 -5.60 -6.13
C ASN A 131 7.70 -5.72 -7.35
N ALA A 132 8.76 -6.53 -7.23
CA ALA A 132 9.79 -6.63 -8.27
C ALA A 132 9.27 -7.27 -9.56
N THR A 133 8.35 -8.23 -9.47
CA THR A 133 7.79 -8.92 -10.63
C THR A 133 6.91 -8.01 -11.47
N TYR A 134 6.03 -7.24 -10.82
CA TYR A 134 5.05 -6.38 -11.51
C TYR A 134 5.51 -4.94 -11.63
N ALA A 135 6.57 -4.53 -10.93
CA ALA A 135 7.00 -3.14 -10.80
C ALA A 135 5.83 -2.23 -10.36
N ALA A 136 5.04 -2.70 -9.40
CA ALA A 136 3.80 -2.06 -8.99
C ALA A 136 3.52 -2.29 -7.51
N TYR A 137 2.67 -1.42 -6.94
CA TYR A 137 2.20 -1.56 -5.56
C TYR A 137 0.90 -2.35 -5.47
N LEU A 138 0.05 -2.24 -6.48
CA LEU A 138 -1.22 -2.95 -6.57
C LEU A 138 -1.34 -3.57 -7.96
N TRP A 139 -1.95 -4.76 -8.03
CA TRP A 139 -2.21 -5.41 -9.31
C TRP A 139 -3.41 -6.35 -9.21
N ILE A 140 -4.05 -6.55 -10.36
CA ILE A 140 -5.13 -7.54 -10.54
C ILE A 140 -4.68 -8.50 -11.64
N SER A 141 -4.51 -9.74 -11.27
CA SER A 141 -4.09 -10.82 -12.18
C SER A 141 -5.26 -11.67 -12.64
#